data_fe01505e2806feffc3f01b4bd988eae0
#
_entry.id   fe01505e2806feffc3f01b4bd988eae0
#
_cell.length_a   1.000
_cell.length_b   1.000
_cell.length_c   1.000
_cell.angle_alpha   90.00
_cell.angle_beta   90.00
_cell.angle_gamma   90.00
#
_symmetry.space_group_name_H-M   'P 1'
#
loop_
_entity.id
_entity.type
_entity.pdbx_description
1 polymer ?
#
loop_
_entity_poly.entity_id
_entity_poly.type
_entity_poly.pdbx_seq_one_letter_code
_entity_poly.pdbx_strand_id
1 'polypeptide(L)'
;LNAWMVGVSFPVYFLPQKSKVKQARLAAASAQIQADANIRELRNKVMELEASLRRYNESLRYYTTSALKEAEELTKAANLQLQQSETGVAEYIQSVTTARDIRRGYIETVYQYNIAALEHELFE
;
A
#
# COMPACT_ATOMS: atom_id res chain seq x y z
N LEU A 1 16.73 -36.54 -51.37
CA LEU A 1 16.01 -35.99 -50.25
C LEU A 1 16.33 -34.51 -50.02
N ASN A 2 17.61 -34.21 -49.93
CA ASN A 2 18.03 -32.83 -49.70
C ASN A 2 17.71 -31.89 -50.86
N ALA A 3 17.83 -32.41 -52.09
CA ALA A 3 17.62 -31.61 -53.31
C ALA A 3 16.17 -31.12 -53.44
N TRP A 4 15.19 -31.97 -53.19
CA TRP A 4 13.81 -31.55 -53.29
C TRP A 4 13.41 -30.64 -52.09
N MET A 5 13.97 -30.86 -50.94
CA MET A 5 13.78 -29.96 -49.81
C MET A 5 14.28 -28.56 -50.09
N VAL A 6 15.43 -28.41 -50.73
CA VAL A 6 15.98 -27.11 -51.11
C VAL A 6 15.05 -26.38 -52.11
N GLY A 7 14.57 -27.09 -53.15
CA GLY A 7 13.70 -26.49 -54.15
C GLY A 7 12.32 -26.05 -53.59
N VAL A 8 11.72 -26.87 -52.76
CA VAL A 8 10.41 -26.58 -52.16
C VAL A 8 10.52 -25.58 -51.02
N SER A 9 11.57 -25.70 -50.22
CA SER A 9 11.72 -24.87 -49.03
C SER A 9 12.14 -23.42 -49.33
N PHE A 10 12.62 -23.12 -50.52
CA PHE A 10 13.05 -21.77 -50.89
C PHE A 10 11.92 -20.75 -50.75
N PRO A 11 10.72 -20.92 -51.31
CA PRO A 11 9.61 -19.99 -51.05
C PRO A 11 9.12 -20.02 -49.59
N VAL A 12 9.25 -21.16 -48.96
CA VAL A 12 8.87 -21.32 -47.55
C VAL A 12 9.79 -20.53 -46.63
N TYR A 13 11.06 -20.39 -46.96
CA TYR A 13 11.98 -19.57 -46.19
C TYR A 13 11.66 -18.08 -46.24
N PHE A 14 11.25 -17.57 -47.37
CA PHE A 14 10.91 -16.17 -47.51
C PHE A 14 9.68 -15.79 -46.71
N LEU A 15 8.64 -16.59 -46.76
CA LEU A 15 7.40 -16.36 -46.01
C LEU A 15 7.60 -16.45 -44.50
N PRO A 16 8.26 -17.50 -43.95
CA PRO A 16 8.53 -17.56 -42.53
C PRO A 16 9.40 -16.44 -42.00
N GLN A 17 10.38 -15.95 -42.81
CA GLN A 17 11.23 -14.84 -42.38
C GLN A 17 10.46 -13.55 -42.24
N LYS A 18 9.58 -13.22 -43.19
CA LYS A 18 8.72 -12.05 -43.10
C LYS A 18 7.77 -12.17 -41.89
N SER A 19 7.23 -13.35 -41.70
CA SER A 19 6.37 -13.63 -40.55
C SER A 19 7.12 -13.48 -39.23
N LYS A 20 8.37 -13.99 -39.16
CA LYS A 20 9.21 -13.87 -37.97
C LYS A 20 9.57 -12.41 -37.67
N VAL A 21 9.89 -11.62 -38.68
CA VAL A 21 10.18 -10.19 -38.53
C VAL A 21 8.93 -9.46 -38.02
N LYS A 22 7.77 -9.76 -38.58
CA LYS A 22 6.51 -9.17 -38.14
C LYS A 22 6.19 -9.60 -36.71
N GLN A 23 6.37 -10.87 -36.36
CA GLN A 23 6.19 -11.38 -35.01
C GLN A 23 7.15 -10.70 -34.03
N ALA A 24 8.43 -10.53 -34.42
CA ALA A 24 9.42 -9.86 -33.60
C ALA A 24 9.05 -8.39 -33.35
N ARG A 25 8.54 -7.68 -34.37
CA ARG A 25 8.05 -6.31 -34.23
C ARG A 25 6.84 -6.23 -33.31
N LEU A 26 5.89 -7.16 -33.46
CA LEU A 26 4.71 -7.24 -32.60
C LEU A 26 5.11 -7.56 -31.16
N ALA A 27 6.05 -8.48 -30.97
CA ALA A 27 6.58 -8.83 -29.67
C ALA A 27 7.29 -7.63 -29.02
N ALA A 28 8.10 -6.90 -29.79
CA ALA A 28 8.77 -5.69 -29.30
C ALA A 28 7.77 -4.60 -28.94
N ALA A 29 6.73 -4.38 -29.78
CA ALA A 29 5.67 -3.43 -29.50
C ALA A 29 4.87 -3.83 -28.26
N SER A 30 4.56 -5.11 -28.12
CA SER A 30 3.87 -5.66 -26.95
C SER A 30 4.70 -5.49 -25.68
N ALA A 31 6.02 -5.79 -25.76
CA ALA A 31 6.94 -5.59 -24.63
C ALA A 31 7.03 -4.12 -24.23
N GLN A 32 7.02 -3.19 -25.20
CA GLN A 32 7.04 -1.76 -24.93
C GLN A 32 5.75 -1.31 -24.24
N ILE A 33 4.61 -1.78 -24.72
CA ILE A 33 3.31 -1.49 -24.09
C ILE A 33 3.25 -2.03 -22.67
N GLN A 34 3.76 -3.24 -22.45
CA GLN A 34 3.81 -3.85 -21.13
C GLN A 34 4.74 -3.07 -20.19
N ALA A 35 5.90 -2.64 -20.69
CA ALA A 35 6.83 -1.82 -19.90
C ALA A 35 6.19 -0.48 -19.51
N ASP A 36 5.50 0.17 -20.45
CA ASP A 36 4.81 1.43 -20.20
C ASP A 36 3.66 1.24 -19.19
N ALA A 37 2.93 0.14 -19.26
CA ALA A 37 1.90 -0.21 -18.32
C ALA A 37 2.48 -0.43 -16.92
N ASN A 38 3.61 -1.14 -16.82
CA ASN A 38 4.29 -1.38 -15.55
C ASN A 38 4.79 -0.08 -14.91
N ILE A 39 5.34 0.84 -15.72
CA ILE A 39 5.79 2.15 -15.25
C ILE A 39 4.61 2.96 -14.71
N ARG A 40 3.49 2.95 -15.41
CA ARG A 40 2.27 3.63 -14.94
C ARG A 40 1.75 3.04 -13.65
N GLU A 41 1.74 1.73 -13.54
CA GLU A 41 1.32 1.02 -12.34
C GLU A 41 2.21 1.37 -11.14
N LEU A 42 3.52 1.36 -11.33
CA LEU A 42 4.48 1.76 -10.31
C LEU A 42 4.29 3.22 -9.88
N ARG A 43 4.09 4.11 -10.84
CA ARG A 43 3.83 5.52 -10.56
C ARG A 43 2.56 5.69 -9.73
N ASN A 44 1.49 5.00 -10.10
CA ASN A 44 0.24 5.03 -9.37
C ASN A 44 0.40 4.47 -7.95
N LYS A 45 1.19 3.40 -7.80
CA LYS A 45 1.49 2.82 -6.48
C LYS A 45 2.24 3.82 -5.59
N VAL A 46 3.25 4.49 -6.13
CA VAL A 46 4.00 5.51 -5.39
C VAL A 46 3.08 6.67 -4.97
N MET A 47 2.23 7.14 -5.88
CA MET A 47 1.27 8.21 -5.55
C MET A 47 0.28 7.79 -4.48
N GLU A 48 -0.20 6.55 -4.53
CA GLU A 48 -1.08 5.97 -3.50
C GLU A 48 -0.39 5.90 -2.14
N LEU A 49 0.87 5.44 -2.12
CA LEU A 49 1.67 5.37 -0.90
C LEU A 49 1.93 6.76 -0.31
N GLU A 50 2.24 7.74 -1.14
CA GLU A 50 2.43 9.13 -0.69
C GLU A 50 1.14 9.70 -0.08
N ALA A 51 -0.01 9.45 -0.70
CA ALA A 51 -1.29 9.86 -0.17
C ALA A 51 -1.59 9.18 1.16
N SER A 52 -1.28 7.89 1.30
CA SER A 52 -1.44 7.15 2.55
C SER A 52 -0.53 7.70 3.65
N LEU A 53 0.73 8.00 3.32
CA LEU A 53 1.67 8.59 4.26
C LEU A 53 1.18 9.94 4.79
N ARG A 54 0.62 10.78 3.91
CA ARG A 54 0.04 12.06 4.34
C ARG A 54 -1.13 11.86 5.30
N ARG A 55 -2.03 10.91 4.99
CA ARG A 55 -3.18 10.61 5.87
C ARG A 55 -2.73 10.09 7.23
N TYR A 56 -1.79 9.16 7.25
CA TYR A 56 -1.27 8.63 8.51
C TYR A 56 -0.52 9.70 9.30
N ASN A 57 0.22 10.57 8.64
CA ASN A 57 0.92 11.67 9.29
C ASN A 57 -0.05 12.66 9.96
N GLU A 58 -1.14 12.99 9.28
CA GLU A 58 -2.20 13.83 9.86
C GLU A 58 -2.87 13.14 11.06
N SER A 59 -3.14 11.84 10.95
CA SER A 59 -3.69 11.06 12.06
C SER A 59 -2.72 11.00 13.24
N LEU A 60 -1.44 10.79 13.00
CA LEU A 60 -0.41 10.79 14.04
C LEU A 60 -0.31 12.15 14.72
N ARG A 61 -0.40 13.23 13.95
CA ARG A 61 -0.42 14.58 14.53
C ARG A 61 -1.62 14.76 15.47
N TYR A 62 -2.80 14.31 15.06
CA TYR A 62 -3.99 14.35 15.92
C TYR A 62 -3.79 13.55 17.20
N TYR A 63 -3.27 12.33 17.11
CA TYR A 63 -3.01 11.51 18.29
C TYR A 63 -2.00 12.15 19.22
N THR A 64 -0.89 12.66 18.71
CA THR A 64 0.18 13.23 19.53
C THR A 64 -0.16 14.60 20.11
N THR A 65 -1.02 15.39 19.45
CA THR A 65 -1.38 16.72 19.93
C THR A 65 -2.63 16.73 20.80
N SER A 66 -3.56 15.81 20.60
CA SER A 66 -4.87 15.83 21.27
C SER A 66 -5.28 14.50 21.89
N ALA A 67 -5.41 13.46 21.07
CA ALA A 67 -6.13 12.25 21.49
C ALA A 67 -5.45 11.49 22.63
N LEU A 68 -4.12 11.37 22.63
CA LEU A 68 -3.38 10.71 23.71
C LEU A 68 -3.52 11.47 25.03
N LYS A 69 -3.52 12.79 24.98
CA LYS A 69 -3.74 13.63 26.17
C LYS A 69 -5.16 13.46 26.69
N GLU A 70 -6.14 13.45 25.80
CA GLU A 70 -7.55 13.19 26.16
C GLU A 70 -7.70 11.82 26.82
N ALA A 71 -7.05 10.79 26.29
CA ALA A 71 -7.06 9.44 26.85
C ALA A 71 -6.45 9.41 28.26
N GLU A 72 -5.36 10.13 28.48
CA GLU A 72 -4.73 10.26 29.79
C GLU A 72 -5.66 10.98 30.78
N GLU A 73 -6.23 12.11 30.37
CA GLU A 73 -7.17 12.87 31.20
C GLU A 73 -8.42 12.06 31.52
N LEU A 74 -8.96 11.32 30.56
CA LEU A 74 -10.12 10.45 30.75
C LEU A 74 -9.83 9.36 31.77
N THR A 75 -8.64 8.76 31.71
CA THR A 75 -8.22 7.72 32.67
C THR A 75 -8.09 8.31 34.07
N LYS A 76 -7.46 9.47 34.19
CA LYS A 76 -7.29 10.16 35.49
C LYS A 76 -8.63 10.55 36.10
N ALA A 77 -9.53 11.11 35.29
CA ALA A 77 -10.87 11.50 35.74
C ALA A 77 -11.68 10.26 36.18
N ALA A 78 -11.63 9.18 35.43
CA ALA A 78 -12.31 7.95 35.76
C ALA A 78 -11.82 7.35 37.09
N ASN A 79 -10.51 7.32 37.30
CA ASN A 79 -9.91 6.84 38.55
C ASN A 79 -10.36 7.70 39.74
N LEU A 80 -10.36 9.02 39.60
CA LEU A 80 -10.77 9.94 40.65
C LEU A 80 -12.23 9.78 40.96
N GLN A 81 -13.12 9.71 39.99
CA GLN A 81 -14.55 9.53 40.17
C GLN A 81 -14.88 8.20 40.84
N LEU A 82 -14.16 7.12 40.50
CA LEU A 82 -14.34 5.82 41.14
C LEU A 82 -13.93 5.88 42.62
N GLN A 83 -12.78 6.52 42.91
CA GLN A 83 -12.32 6.68 44.31
C GLN A 83 -13.27 7.50 45.16
N GLN A 84 -13.90 8.50 44.57
CA GLN A 84 -14.88 9.34 45.24
C GLN A 84 -16.29 8.74 45.27
N SER A 85 -16.46 7.53 44.71
CA SER A 85 -17.75 6.85 44.59
C SER A 85 -18.79 7.66 43.78
N GLU A 86 -18.33 8.54 42.92
CA GLU A 86 -19.19 9.38 42.05
C GLU A 86 -19.68 8.63 40.83
N THR A 87 -19.01 7.53 40.47
CA THR A 87 -19.35 6.74 39.31
C THR A 87 -19.37 5.26 39.64
N GLY A 88 -20.16 4.51 38.88
CA GLY A 88 -20.22 3.06 39.00
C GLY A 88 -19.06 2.36 38.28
N VAL A 89 -18.85 1.09 38.63
CA VAL A 89 -17.81 0.26 38.02
C VAL A 89 -17.98 0.14 36.50
N ALA A 90 -19.23 0.03 36.04
CA ALA A 90 -19.53 -0.06 34.60
C ALA A 90 -19.07 1.18 33.82
N GLU A 91 -19.35 2.36 34.37
CA GLU A 91 -18.94 3.64 33.77
C GLU A 91 -17.42 3.79 33.78
N TYR A 92 -16.79 3.38 34.88
CA TYR A 92 -15.33 3.34 34.97
C TYR A 92 -14.69 2.47 33.87
N ILE A 93 -15.20 1.24 33.72
CA ILE A 93 -14.73 0.29 32.71
C ILE A 93 -14.90 0.90 31.31
N GLN A 94 -16.04 1.54 31.04
CA GLN A 94 -16.28 2.17 29.74
C GLN A 94 -15.27 3.28 29.47
N SER A 95 -14.98 4.15 30.42
CA SER A 95 -14.02 5.23 30.29
C SER A 95 -12.60 4.71 30.03
N VAL A 96 -12.17 3.72 30.78
CA VAL A 96 -10.84 3.11 30.63
C VAL A 96 -10.74 2.37 29.30
N THR A 97 -11.81 1.71 28.86
CA THR A 97 -11.85 1.03 27.56
C THR A 97 -11.73 2.05 26.41
N THR A 98 -12.44 3.18 26.50
CA THR A 98 -12.32 4.26 25.52
C THR A 98 -10.90 4.80 25.45
N ALA A 99 -10.25 5.05 26.58
CA ALA A 99 -8.87 5.50 26.64
C ALA A 99 -7.90 4.47 26.03
N ARG A 100 -8.14 3.17 26.28
CA ARG A 100 -7.36 2.08 25.69
C ARG A 100 -7.52 2.05 24.17
N ASP A 101 -8.73 2.22 23.69
CA ASP A 101 -9.02 2.20 22.25
C ASP A 101 -8.32 3.34 21.52
N ILE A 102 -8.25 4.53 22.13
CA ILE A 102 -7.48 5.66 21.60
C ILE A 102 -6.00 5.30 21.49
N ARG A 103 -5.42 4.72 22.54
CA ARG A 103 -3.99 4.30 22.51
C ARG A 103 -3.74 3.21 21.48
N ARG A 104 -4.66 2.26 21.36
CA ARG A 104 -4.57 1.20 20.34
C ARG A 104 -4.62 1.80 18.94
N GLY A 105 -5.51 2.76 18.69
CA GLY A 105 -5.60 3.46 17.44
C GLY A 105 -4.30 4.19 17.07
N TYR A 106 -3.65 4.80 18.05
CA TYR A 106 -2.34 5.41 17.85
C TYR A 106 -1.28 4.39 17.43
N ILE A 107 -1.17 3.28 18.15
CA ILE A 107 -0.19 2.22 17.86
C ILE A 107 -0.44 1.63 16.46
N GLU A 108 -1.69 1.37 16.13
CA GLU A 108 -2.07 0.87 14.81
C GLU A 108 -1.69 1.85 13.70
N THR A 109 -1.90 3.14 13.92
CA THR A 109 -1.54 4.19 12.95
C THR A 109 -0.03 4.29 12.78
N VAL A 110 0.76 4.21 13.85
CA VAL A 110 2.23 4.15 13.78
C VAL A 110 2.67 2.95 12.96
N TYR A 111 2.09 1.79 13.19
CA TYR A 111 2.39 0.57 12.46
C TYR A 111 2.10 0.73 10.96
N GLN A 112 0.92 1.22 10.62
CA GLN A 112 0.54 1.44 9.22
C GLN A 112 1.41 2.50 8.53
N TYR A 113 1.75 3.56 9.24
CA TYR A 113 2.67 4.57 8.72
C TYR A 113 4.04 3.97 8.40
N ASN A 114 4.58 3.18 9.30
CA ASN A 114 5.89 2.56 9.11
C ASN A 114 5.89 1.57 7.94
N ILE A 115 4.82 0.79 7.78
CA ILE A 115 4.68 -0.11 6.63
C ILE A 115 4.63 0.69 5.32
N ALA A 116 3.82 1.73 5.26
CA ALA A 116 3.70 2.56 4.06
C ALA A 116 5.02 3.27 3.73
N ALA A 117 5.75 3.74 4.74
CA ALA A 117 7.06 4.36 4.56
C ALA A 117 8.10 3.38 4.00
N LEU A 118 8.12 2.15 4.52
CA LEU A 118 9.01 1.08 4.03
C LEU A 118 8.68 0.69 2.60
N GLU A 119 7.40 0.55 2.28
CA GLU A 119 6.97 0.26 0.91
C GLU A 119 7.36 1.39 -0.04
N HIS A 120 7.20 2.63 0.38
CA HIS A 120 7.60 3.81 -0.43
C HIS A 120 9.10 3.79 -0.72
N GLU A 121 9.93 3.48 0.27
CA GLU A 121 11.38 3.34 0.07
C GLU A 121 11.73 2.24 -0.94
N LEU A 122 11.00 1.15 -0.95
CA LEU A 122 11.23 0.05 -1.90
C LEU A 122 10.95 0.44 -3.34
N PHE A 123 10.08 1.43 -3.57
CA PHE A 123 9.72 1.90 -4.91
C PHE A 123 10.50 3.15 -5.36
N GLU A 124 11.32 3.70 -4.50
CA GLU A 124 12.29 4.73 -4.88
C GLU A 124 13.55 4.10 -5.49
#